data_afc0389d76439c40d156168f5603aba7
#
_entry.id   afc0389d76439c40d156168f5603aba7
#
_cell.length_a   1.000
_cell.length_b   1.000
_cell.length_c   1.000
_cell.angle_alpha   90.00
_cell.angle_beta   90.00
_cell.angle_gamma   90.00
#
_symmetry.space_group_name_H-M   'P 1'
#
loop_
_entity.id
_entity.type
_entity.pdbx_description
1 polymer ?
#
loop_
_entity_poly.entity_id
_entity_poly.type
_entity_poly.pdbx_seq_one_letter_code
_entity_poly.pdbx_strand_id
1 'polypeptide(L)'
;MEQIRQNEVGALTAQAVPQKDVEQACFHALGLIGRNCEYLEQHLAHVGADQQSRQAVNDISAASARLDRTLNEVMTLLDFLRAEEDPRLYPLDLCQMLQQVAAQADMVQAQLNVELTLDYGGWTSCRVMADRSDAELLCLHLLSNALRACSEGGRVQIVLRRSENFWQLTVLDNGCGLPDAGRDAWLENRRCFLCGAKLGLLLCRECCRRMGWGLRVERAPEKGTQAVVTIPLCADRIPEATVELHTENGTAQAQQQYQLRNMLVRELRTMPERGDPDDL
;
A
#
# COMPACT_ATOMS: atom_id res chain seq x y z
N MET A 1 -18.09 22.37 -44.27
CA MET A 1 -18.44 22.43 -42.80
C MET A 1 -18.03 21.19 -42.06
N GLU A 2 -18.06 20.00 -42.63
CA GLU A 2 -17.64 18.75 -42.02
C GLU A 2 -16.10 18.62 -41.85
N GLN A 3 -15.33 19.12 -42.82
CA GLN A 3 -13.85 19.15 -42.74
C GLN A 3 -13.33 20.11 -41.68
N ILE A 4 -14.04 21.19 -41.37
CA ILE A 4 -13.66 22.13 -40.29
C ILE A 4 -13.89 21.47 -38.91
N ARG A 5 -14.99 20.72 -38.74
CA ARG A 5 -15.27 19.96 -37.51
C ARG A 5 -14.27 18.83 -37.28
N GLN A 6 -13.81 18.13 -38.32
CA GLN A 6 -12.80 17.08 -38.20
C GLN A 6 -11.41 17.63 -37.83
N ASN A 7 -11.07 18.82 -38.32
CA ASN A 7 -9.83 19.48 -37.95
C ASN A 7 -9.86 20.06 -36.51
N GLU A 8 -11.01 20.55 -36.05
CA GLU A 8 -11.14 21.01 -34.65
C GLU A 8 -11.15 19.86 -33.66
N VAL A 9 -11.77 18.72 -33.98
CA VAL A 9 -11.69 17.51 -33.16
C VAL A 9 -10.28 16.91 -33.16
N GLY A 10 -9.57 16.94 -34.32
CA GLY A 10 -8.16 16.54 -34.42
C GLY A 10 -7.21 17.45 -33.65
N ALA A 11 -7.49 18.76 -33.57
CA ALA A 11 -6.69 19.71 -32.80
C ALA A 11 -6.93 19.58 -31.28
N LEU A 12 -8.12 19.22 -30.83
CA LEU A 12 -8.44 18.94 -29.43
C LEU A 12 -7.80 17.62 -28.94
N THR A 13 -7.58 16.66 -29.84
CA THR A 13 -6.86 15.42 -29.49
C THR A 13 -5.33 15.60 -29.48
N ALA A 14 -4.79 16.67 -30.05
CA ALA A 14 -3.34 16.95 -30.07
C ALA A 14 -2.83 17.68 -28.82
N GLN A 15 -3.70 18.20 -27.96
CA GLN A 15 -3.36 18.72 -26.64
C GLN A 15 -3.85 17.74 -25.57
N ALA A 16 -3.28 16.51 -25.56
CA ALA A 16 -3.42 15.64 -24.42
C ALA A 16 -2.83 16.36 -23.21
N VAL A 17 -3.68 16.76 -22.26
CA VAL A 17 -3.22 17.34 -20.99
C VAL A 17 -2.21 16.38 -20.40
N PRO A 18 -0.99 16.82 -20.06
CA PRO A 18 0.00 15.93 -19.50
C PRO A 18 -0.57 15.22 -18.27
N GLN A 19 -0.43 13.91 -18.21
CA GLN A 19 -0.96 13.12 -17.08
C GLN A 19 -0.52 13.69 -15.73
N LYS A 20 0.74 14.16 -15.63
CA LYS A 20 1.30 14.78 -14.42
C LYS A 20 0.52 16.02 -13.99
N ASP A 21 0.00 16.80 -14.92
CA ASP A 21 -0.79 18.00 -14.60
C ASP A 21 -2.15 17.61 -14.02
N VAL A 22 -2.80 16.57 -14.58
CA VAL A 22 -4.06 16.02 -14.05
C VAL A 22 -3.85 15.42 -12.66
N GLU A 23 -2.81 14.63 -12.51
CA GLU A 23 -2.40 14.04 -11.24
C GLU A 23 -2.19 15.12 -10.17
N GLN A 24 -1.37 16.14 -10.49
CA GLN A 24 -1.08 17.23 -9.58
C GLN A 24 -2.35 18.03 -9.21
N ALA A 25 -3.23 18.29 -10.17
CA ALA A 25 -4.49 18.98 -9.92
C ALA A 25 -5.42 18.17 -9.00
N CYS A 26 -5.53 16.86 -9.22
CA CYS A 26 -6.32 15.97 -8.38
C CYS A 26 -5.78 15.91 -6.94
N PHE A 27 -4.47 15.71 -6.77
CA PHE A 27 -3.85 15.68 -5.44
C PHE A 27 -3.96 17.02 -4.71
N HIS A 28 -3.83 18.13 -5.44
CA HIS A 28 -4.03 19.45 -4.87
C HIS A 28 -5.48 19.64 -4.38
N ALA A 29 -6.47 19.24 -5.17
CA ALA A 29 -7.88 19.32 -4.79
C ALA A 29 -8.20 18.45 -3.58
N LEU A 30 -7.74 17.19 -3.55
CA LEU A 30 -7.93 16.29 -2.41
C LEU A 30 -7.23 16.81 -1.15
N GLY A 31 -6.03 17.38 -1.30
CA GLY A 31 -5.33 18.01 -0.19
C GLY A 31 -6.05 19.23 0.39
N LEU A 32 -6.75 20.02 -0.46
CA LEU A 32 -7.62 21.12 0.01
C LEU A 32 -8.83 20.59 0.78
N ILE A 33 -9.48 19.54 0.27
CA ILE A 33 -10.61 18.91 0.96
C ILE A 33 -10.18 18.41 2.34
N GLY A 34 -9.07 17.67 2.41
CA GLY A 34 -8.55 17.13 3.66
C GLY A 34 -8.28 18.21 4.72
N ARG A 35 -7.58 19.29 4.33
CA ARG A 35 -7.32 20.43 5.25
C ARG A 35 -8.59 21.12 5.73
N ASN A 36 -9.58 21.27 4.84
CA ASN A 36 -10.84 21.87 5.23
C ASN A 36 -11.63 20.98 6.17
N CYS A 37 -11.60 19.65 5.99
CA CYS A 37 -12.19 18.71 6.94
C CYS A 37 -11.52 18.80 8.32
N GLU A 38 -10.18 18.78 8.38
CA GLU A 38 -9.43 18.94 9.65
C GLU A 38 -9.79 20.25 10.37
N TYR A 39 -9.90 21.35 9.63
CA TYR A 39 -10.34 22.65 10.19
C TYR A 39 -11.77 22.58 10.73
N LEU A 40 -12.70 21.98 9.96
CA LEU A 40 -14.09 21.83 10.38
C LEU A 40 -14.23 20.91 11.59
N GLU A 41 -13.51 19.80 11.66
CA GLU A 41 -13.49 18.89 12.83
C GLU A 41 -13.10 19.65 14.11
N GLN A 42 -12.00 20.43 14.02
CA GLN A 42 -11.55 21.26 15.15
C GLN A 42 -12.59 22.33 15.54
N HIS A 43 -13.18 23.00 14.55
CA HIS A 43 -14.19 24.04 14.80
C HIS A 43 -15.46 23.46 15.41
N LEU A 44 -15.98 22.35 14.88
CA LEU A 44 -17.16 21.66 15.39
C LEU A 44 -16.97 21.12 16.81
N ALA A 45 -15.74 20.73 17.16
CA ALA A 45 -15.39 20.33 18.52
C ALA A 45 -15.50 21.51 19.50
N HIS A 46 -15.06 22.71 19.09
CA HIS A 46 -15.09 23.91 19.92
C HIS A 46 -16.51 24.49 20.11
N VAL A 47 -17.34 24.47 19.06
CA VAL A 47 -18.69 25.07 19.07
C VAL A 47 -19.73 24.13 19.71
N GLY A 48 -19.36 22.87 20.00
CA GLY A 48 -20.30 21.89 20.55
C GLY A 48 -21.37 21.46 19.55
N ALA A 49 -20.99 21.34 18.27
CA ALA A 49 -21.88 20.94 17.18
C ALA A 49 -22.56 19.59 17.44
N ASP A 50 -23.71 19.39 16.80
CA ASP A 50 -24.47 18.15 16.88
C ASP A 50 -23.67 16.96 16.27
N GLN A 51 -24.04 15.74 16.66
CA GLN A 51 -23.40 14.52 16.22
C GLN A 51 -23.50 14.32 14.70
N GLN A 52 -24.61 14.70 14.08
CA GLN A 52 -24.83 14.55 12.67
C GLN A 52 -23.87 15.42 11.83
N SER A 53 -23.61 16.66 12.26
CA SER A 53 -22.65 17.55 11.60
C SER A 53 -21.22 17.00 11.69
N ARG A 54 -20.82 16.45 12.83
CA ARG A 54 -19.51 15.81 13.01
C ARG A 54 -19.37 14.59 12.13
N GLN A 55 -20.40 13.73 12.10
CA GLN A 55 -20.43 12.54 11.27
C GLN A 55 -20.29 12.89 9.77
N ALA A 56 -21.01 13.92 9.30
CA ALA A 56 -20.90 14.36 7.90
C ALA A 56 -19.48 14.82 7.52
N VAL A 57 -18.77 15.51 8.41
CA VAL A 57 -17.37 15.92 8.15
C VAL A 57 -16.44 14.71 8.14
N ASN A 58 -16.62 13.76 9.07
CA ASN A 58 -15.86 12.50 9.09
C ASN A 58 -16.08 11.69 7.83
N ASP A 59 -17.32 11.58 7.34
CA ASP A 59 -17.65 10.86 6.11
C ASP A 59 -16.98 11.49 4.86
N ILE A 60 -16.96 12.84 4.78
CA ILE A 60 -16.27 13.56 3.71
C ILE A 60 -14.76 13.34 3.80
N SER A 61 -14.18 13.42 4.99
CA SER A 61 -12.76 13.18 5.25
C SER A 61 -12.36 11.76 4.82
N ALA A 62 -13.13 10.76 5.24
CA ALA A 62 -12.92 9.36 4.87
C ALA A 62 -13.07 9.11 3.36
N ALA A 63 -14.06 9.73 2.72
CA ALA A 63 -14.26 9.62 1.27
C ALA A 63 -13.10 10.27 0.49
N SER A 64 -12.63 11.44 0.92
CA SER A 64 -11.48 12.13 0.32
C SER A 64 -10.21 11.29 0.43
N ALA A 65 -9.95 10.71 1.61
CA ALA A 65 -8.81 9.84 1.83
C ALA A 65 -8.86 8.57 0.96
N ARG A 66 -10.06 7.96 0.79
CA ARG A 66 -10.26 6.83 -0.13
C ARG A 66 -9.96 7.19 -1.59
N LEU A 67 -10.38 8.37 -2.03
CA LEU A 67 -10.09 8.86 -3.38
C LEU A 67 -8.60 9.11 -3.58
N ASP A 68 -7.92 9.75 -2.62
CA ASP A 68 -6.46 9.98 -2.65
C ASP A 68 -5.70 8.65 -2.77
N ARG A 69 -6.06 7.66 -1.97
CA ARG A 69 -5.49 6.31 -2.05
C ARG A 69 -5.70 5.68 -3.42
N THR A 70 -6.97 5.65 -3.90
CA THR A 70 -7.31 5.01 -5.17
C THR A 70 -6.56 5.67 -6.32
N LEU A 71 -6.45 7.01 -6.30
CA LEU A 71 -5.70 7.75 -7.30
C LEU A 71 -4.22 7.36 -7.30
N ASN A 72 -3.58 7.31 -6.13
CA ASN A 72 -2.18 6.89 -5.99
C ASN A 72 -1.97 5.46 -6.52
N GLU A 73 -2.85 4.52 -6.16
CA GLU A 73 -2.78 3.13 -6.64
C GLU A 73 -2.91 3.03 -8.17
N VAL A 74 -3.85 3.79 -8.76
CA VAL A 74 -4.05 3.83 -10.21
C VAL A 74 -2.81 4.43 -10.91
N MET A 75 -2.29 5.54 -10.39
CA MET A 75 -1.13 6.20 -10.99
C MET A 75 0.11 5.29 -10.94
N THR A 76 0.35 4.63 -9.81
CA THR A 76 1.45 3.66 -9.68
C THR A 76 1.31 2.49 -10.66
N LEU A 77 0.09 1.97 -10.85
CA LEU A 77 -0.17 0.93 -11.85
C LEU A 77 0.09 1.41 -13.27
N LEU A 78 -0.31 2.65 -13.60
CA LEU A 78 -0.04 3.24 -14.90
C LEU A 78 1.47 3.42 -15.14
N ASP A 79 2.21 3.82 -14.12
CA ASP A 79 3.66 3.95 -14.20
C ASP A 79 4.32 2.58 -14.43
N PHE A 80 3.88 1.52 -13.76
CA PHE A 80 4.34 0.16 -14.02
C PHE A 80 4.04 -0.31 -15.44
N LEU A 81 2.84 0.02 -15.98
CA LEU A 81 2.45 -0.36 -17.35
C LEU A 81 3.25 0.40 -18.42
N ARG A 82 3.78 1.56 -18.09
CA ARG A 82 4.56 2.42 -18.98
C ARG A 82 6.05 2.21 -18.86
N ALA A 83 6.49 1.58 -17.77
CA ALA A 83 7.90 1.29 -17.59
C ALA A 83 8.38 0.36 -18.72
N GLU A 84 9.20 0.91 -19.62
CA GLU A 84 9.82 0.18 -20.72
C GLU A 84 11.01 -0.66 -20.23
N GLU A 85 11.57 -0.30 -19.08
CA GLU A 85 12.74 -0.99 -18.50
C GLU A 85 12.31 -1.95 -17.39
N ASP A 86 12.98 -3.10 -17.34
CA ASP A 86 12.89 -4.01 -16.21
C ASP A 86 13.44 -3.34 -14.93
N PRO A 87 12.90 -3.71 -13.75
CA PRO A 87 13.37 -3.14 -12.49
C PRO A 87 14.85 -3.47 -12.27
N ARG A 88 15.57 -2.52 -11.72
CA ARG A 88 16.98 -2.73 -11.36
C ARG A 88 17.05 -3.43 -10.02
N LEU A 89 17.36 -4.72 -10.05
CA LEU A 89 17.47 -5.52 -8.84
C LEU A 89 18.85 -5.38 -8.21
N TYR A 90 18.86 -5.00 -6.94
CA TYR A 90 20.07 -4.88 -6.12
C TYR A 90 19.98 -5.79 -4.88
N PRO A 91 21.11 -6.14 -4.26
CA PRO A 91 21.10 -6.83 -2.98
C PRO A 91 20.39 -6.00 -1.91
N LEU A 92 19.33 -6.54 -1.32
CA LEU A 92 18.53 -5.92 -0.26
C LEU A 92 18.49 -6.86 0.95
N ASP A 93 18.68 -6.32 2.16
CA ASP A 93 18.42 -7.05 3.40
C ASP A 93 16.97 -6.84 3.84
N LEU A 94 16.14 -7.87 3.66
CA LEU A 94 14.72 -7.85 4.02
C LEU A 94 14.51 -7.68 5.53
N CYS A 95 15.37 -8.25 6.38
CA CYS A 95 15.23 -8.09 7.84
C CYS A 95 15.32 -6.62 8.22
N GLN A 96 16.32 -5.91 7.68
CA GLN A 96 16.51 -4.49 7.94
C GLN A 96 15.33 -3.65 7.38
N MET A 97 14.90 -3.94 6.16
CA MET A 97 13.78 -3.23 5.52
C MET A 97 12.47 -3.44 6.30
N LEU A 98 12.16 -4.68 6.70
CA LEU A 98 10.95 -4.98 7.46
C LEU A 98 10.96 -4.32 8.84
N GLN A 99 12.12 -4.21 9.49
CA GLN A 99 12.25 -3.46 10.75
C GLN A 99 11.93 -1.97 10.55
N GLN A 100 12.39 -1.38 9.44
CA GLN A 100 12.09 0.03 9.12
C GLN A 100 10.60 0.24 8.85
N VAL A 101 9.96 -0.66 8.08
CA VAL A 101 8.51 -0.61 7.80
C VAL A 101 7.70 -0.79 9.09
N ALA A 102 8.06 -1.75 9.93
CA ALA A 102 7.36 -2.00 11.20
C ALA A 102 7.51 -0.82 12.18
N ALA A 103 8.70 -0.24 12.30
CA ALA A 103 8.92 0.93 13.15
C ALA A 103 8.06 2.14 12.73
N GLN A 104 7.76 2.30 11.45
CA GLN A 104 6.81 3.32 10.98
C GLN A 104 5.36 2.94 11.32
N ALA A 105 5.04 1.65 11.29
CA ALA A 105 3.70 1.16 11.66
C ALA A 105 3.42 1.28 13.16
N ASP A 106 4.43 1.15 14.03
CA ASP A 106 4.28 1.27 15.49
C ASP A 106 3.66 2.61 15.90
N MET A 107 4.01 3.69 15.19
CA MET A 107 3.44 5.02 15.46
C MET A 107 1.93 5.09 15.17
N VAL A 108 1.45 4.26 14.25
CA VAL A 108 0.04 4.21 13.83
C VAL A 108 -0.72 3.13 14.59
N GLN A 109 -0.03 2.07 14.95
CA GLN A 109 -0.52 0.93 15.73
C GLN A 109 -1.15 1.37 17.07
N ALA A 110 -0.52 2.34 17.75
CA ALA A 110 -1.05 2.90 18.99
C ALA A 110 -2.45 3.51 18.83
N GLN A 111 -2.76 4.04 17.62
CA GLN A 111 -4.08 4.60 17.30
C GLN A 111 -5.11 3.51 16.96
N LEU A 112 -4.66 2.39 16.41
CA LEU A 112 -5.53 1.30 15.96
C LEU A 112 -5.78 0.23 17.02
N ASN A 113 -5.01 0.21 18.10
CA ASN A 113 -5.01 -0.84 19.12
C ASN A 113 -4.89 -2.25 18.49
N VAL A 114 -3.94 -2.41 17.56
CA VAL A 114 -3.60 -3.68 16.88
C VAL A 114 -2.17 -4.05 17.21
N GLU A 115 -1.93 -5.28 17.64
CA GLU A 115 -0.58 -5.78 17.93
C GLU A 115 0.14 -6.16 16.63
N LEU A 116 1.33 -5.59 16.38
CA LEU A 116 2.21 -5.96 15.27
C LEU A 116 3.44 -6.69 15.79
N THR A 117 3.72 -7.88 15.26
CA THR A 117 4.89 -8.67 15.63
C THR A 117 5.72 -9.06 14.42
N LEU A 118 7.06 -9.13 14.60
CA LEU A 118 8.02 -9.57 13.61
C LEU A 118 8.68 -10.87 14.09
N ASP A 119 8.67 -11.91 13.24
CA ASP A 119 9.31 -13.19 13.53
C ASP A 119 10.20 -13.62 12.36
N TYR A 120 11.50 -13.52 12.54
CA TYR A 120 12.50 -13.88 11.53
C TYR A 120 13.03 -15.31 11.69
N GLY A 121 12.46 -16.13 12.58
CA GLY A 121 12.92 -17.52 12.81
C GLY A 121 14.39 -17.64 13.23
N GLY A 122 14.91 -16.64 13.93
CA GLY A 122 16.32 -16.59 14.36
C GLY A 122 17.29 -16.03 13.31
N TRP A 123 16.81 -15.63 12.11
CA TRP A 123 17.66 -14.99 11.11
C TRP A 123 17.88 -13.52 11.45
N THR A 124 19.14 -13.08 11.39
CA THR A 124 19.53 -11.68 11.59
C THR A 124 19.66 -10.90 10.28
N SER A 125 19.76 -11.60 9.14
CA SER A 125 19.89 -11.03 7.81
C SER A 125 19.22 -11.96 6.79
N CYS A 126 18.53 -11.36 5.84
CA CYS A 126 17.89 -12.03 4.72
C CYS A 126 18.18 -11.27 3.42
N ARG A 127 19.25 -11.67 2.73
CA ARG A 127 19.67 -11.01 1.49
C ARG A 127 18.93 -11.58 0.30
N VAL A 128 18.32 -10.69 -0.47
CA VAL A 128 17.57 -11.00 -1.70
C VAL A 128 17.92 -10.00 -2.80
N MET A 129 17.65 -10.36 -4.05
CA MET A 129 17.71 -9.40 -5.17
C MET A 129 16.34 -8.75 -5.31
N ALA A 130 16.28 -7.43 -5.17
CA ALA A 130 15.03 -6.66 -5.23
C ALA A 130 15.24 -5.26 -5.78
N ASP A 131 14.20 -4.70 -6.36
CA ASP A 131 14.04 -3.24 -6.41
C ASP A 131 13.50 -2.80 -5.05
N ARG A 132 14.22 -1.88 -4.41
CA ARG A 132 13.88 -1.45 -3.05
C ARG A 132 12.51 -0.80 -2.98
N SER A 133 12.18 0.04 -3.95
CA SER A 133 10.89 0.77 -3.97
C SER A 133 9.72 -0.19 -4.16
N ASP A 134 9.85 -1.18 -5.07
CA ASP A 134 8.84 -2.19 -5.30
C ASP A 134 8.67 -3.10 -4.06
N ALA A 135 9.76 -3.46 -3.37
CA ALA A 135 9.73 -4.27 -2.16
C ALA A 135 9.08 -3.53 -0.97
N GLU A 136 9.41 -2.25 -0.78
CA GLU A 136 8.79 -1.40 0.24
C GLU A 136 7.30 -1.20 -0.03
N LEU A 137 6.91 -0.89 -1.27
CA LEU A 137 5.52 -0.74 -1.69
C LEU A 137 4.71 -2.02 -1.45
N LEU A 138 5.26 -3.18 -1.82
CA LEU A 138 4.67 -4.49 -1.55
C LEU A 138 4.41 -4.69 -0.05
N CYS A 139 5.41 -4.49 0.78
CA CYS A 139 5.29 -4.68 2.23
C CYS A 139 4.28 -3.72 2.86
N LEU A 140 4.27 -2.45 2.42
CA LEU A 140 3.32 -1.45 2.89
C LEU A 140 1.88 -1.82 2.56
N HIS A 141 1.59 -2.23 1.32
CA HIS A 141 0.24 -2.62 0.94
C HIS A 141 -0.22 -3.90 1.65
N LEU A 142 0.65 -4.89 1.82
CA LEU A 142 0.31 -6.10 2.57
C LEU A 142 0.03 -5.78 4.05
N LEU A 143 0.87 -4.95 4.66
CA LEU A 143 0.70 -4.53 6.06
C LEU A 143 -0.56 -3.68 6.25
N SER A 144 -0.79 -2.70 5.36
CA SER A 144 -2.00 -1.86 5.39
C SER A 144 -3.27 -2.70 5.27
N ASN A 145 -3.30 -3.68 4.36
CA ASN A 145 -4.44 -4.57 4.20
C ASN A 145 -4.70 -5.40 5.47
N ALA A 146 -3.64 -5.94 6.09
CA ALA A 146 -3.73 -6.71 7.32
C ALA A 146 -4.24 -5.86 8.50
N LEU A 147 -3.69 -4.64 8.69
CA LEU A 147 -4.11 -3.72 9.74
C LEU A 147 -5.59 -3.31 9.59
N ARG A 148 -6.04 -3.09 8.36
CA ARG A 148 -7.44 -2.72 8.06
C ARG A 148 -8.42 -3.88 8.28
N ALA A 149 -7.99 -5.11 8.02
CA ALA A 149 -8.82 -6.29 8.25
C ALA A 149 -9.04 -6.60 9.73
N CYS A 150 -8.13 -6.10 10.60
CA CYS A 150 -8.20 -6.31 12.04
C CYS A 150 -9.22 -5.38 12.70
N SER A 151 -9.97 -5.90 13.66
CA SER A 151 -10.74 -5.12 14.63
C SER A 151 -9.84 -4.65 15.79
N GLU A 152 -10.38 -3.89 16.70
CA GLU A 152 -9.70 -3.48 17.94
C GLU A 152 -9.23 -4.71 18.74
N GLY A 153 -7.99 -4.69 19.24
CA GLY A 153 -7.34 -5.85 19.85
C GLY A 153 -6.88 -6.91 18.84
N GLY A 154 -6.91 -6.60 17.55
CA GLY A 154 -6.43 -7.49 16.50
C GLY A 154 -4.92 -7.70 16.53
N ARG A 155 -4.45 -8.68 15.76
CA ARG A 155 -3.04 -9.03 15.66
C ARG A 155 -2.62 -9.16 14.21
N VAL A 156 -1.48 -8.55 13.87
CA VAL A 156 -0.78 -8.73 12.61
C VAL A 156 0.62 -9.28 12.89
N GLN A 157 1.00 -10.31 12.16
CA GLN A 157 2.31 -10.92 12.29
C GLN A 157 3.02 -10.94 10.93
N ILE A 158 4.26 -10.46 10.92
CA ILE A 158 5.16 -10.59 9.78
C ILE A 158 6.15 -11.71 10.08
N VAL A 159 6.12 -12.76 9.27
CA VAL A 159 6.92 -13.97 9.49
C VAL A 159 7.86 -14.17 8.31
N LEU A 160 9.16 -14.33 8.58
CA LEU A 160 10.16 -14.66 7.58
C LEU A 160 10.73 -16.05 7.86
N ARG A 161 10.68 -16.94 6.89
CA ARG A 161 11.19 -18.30 6.98
C ARG A 161 12.06 -18.61 5.76
N ARG A 162 13.07 -19.43 5.97
CA ARG A 162 13.92 -19.95 4.91
C ARG A 162 13.58 -21.40 4.60
N SER A 163 13.39 -21.70 3.34
CA SER A 163 13.37 -23.05 2.78
C SER A 163 14.69 -23.35 2.04
N GLU A 164 14.82 -24.56 1.50
CA GLU A 164 16.01 -24.95 0.74
C GLU A 164 16.26 -24.06 -0.49
N ASN A 165 15.18 -23.65 -1.20
CA ASN A 165 15.26 -22.97 -2.49
C ASN A 165 14.69 -21.56 -2.49
N PHE A 166 14.09 -21.09 -1.40
CA PHE A 166 13.44 -19.77 -1.34
C PHE A 166 13.34 -19.23 0.07
N TRP A 167 13.17 -17.93 0.17
CA TRP A 167 12.64 -17.26 1.36
C TRP A 167 11.13 -17.15 1.24
N GLN A 168 10.44 -17.28 2.35
CA GLN A 168 9.02 -17.05 2.48
C GLN A 168 8.76 -15.92 3.46
N LEU A 169 8.19 -14.83 2.95
CA LEU A 169 7.68 -13.72 3.75
C LEU A 169 6.17 -13.88 3.85
N THR A 170 5.63 -13.96 5.05
CA THR A 170 4.20 -14.09 5.31
C THR A 170 3.72 -12.92 6.14
N VAL A 171 2.67 -12.23 5.70
CA VAL A 171 1.91 -11.28 6.49
C VAL A 171 0.60 -11.96 6.87
N LEU A 172 0.40 -12.15 8.17
CA LEU A 172 -0.72 -12.86 8.76
C LEU A 172 -1.54 -11.91 9.62
N ASP A 173 -2.85 -11.89 9.44
CA ASP A 173 -3.79 -11.16 10.28
C ASP A 173 -4.84 -12.09 10.88
N ASN A 174 -5.45 -11.68 11.99
CA ASN A 174 -6.60 -12.35 12.60
C ASN A 174 -7.92 -11.60 12.37
N GLY A 175 -7.98 -10.79 11.32
CA GLY A 175 -9.11 -9.93 10.98
C GLY A 175 -10.34 -10.64 10.45
N CYS A 176 -11.15 -9.92 9.66
CA CYS A 176 -12.39 -10.44 9.09
C CYS A 176 -12.18 -11.56 8.06
N GLY A 177 -10.97 -11.70 7.52
CA GLY A 177 -10.63 -12.71 6.51
C GLY A 177 -11.13 -12.37 5.11
N LEU A 178 -10.93 -13.32 4.18
CA LEU A 178 -11.38 -13.20 2.80
C LEU A 178 -12.86 -13.59 2.68
N PRO A 179 -13.67 -12.87 1.86
CA PRO A 179 -15.03 -13.26 1.55
C PRO A 179 -15.10 -14.68 0.95
N ASP A 180 -16.30 -15.31 1.02
CA ASP A 180 -16.52 -16.69 0.58
C ASP A 180 -16.46 -16.93 -0.93
N ALA A 181 -16.34 -15.90 -1.74
CA ALA A 181 -16.15 -16.04 -3.19
C ALA A 181 -14.78 -16.66 -3.47
N GLY A 182 -14.80 -17.79 -4.21
CA GLY A 182 -13.65 -18.67 -4.47
C GLY A 182 -12.33 -17.98 -4.81
N ARG A 183 -11.22 -18.65 -4.42
CA ARG A 183 -9.84 -18.12 -4.40
C ARG A 183 -9.39 -17.34 -5.64
N ASP A 184 -9.85 -17.74 -6.83
CA ASP A 184 -9.40 -17.18 -8.11
C ASP A 184 -10.31 -16.06 -8.61
N ALA A 185 -11.59 -16.06 -8.24
CA ALA A 185 -12.56 -15.02 -8.62
C ALA A 185 -12.17 -13.64 -8.07
N TRP A 186 -11.39 -13.62 -7.01
CA TRP A 186 -10.91 -12.42 -6.32
C TRP A 186 -9.85 -11.66 -7.12
N LEU A 187 -8.95 -12.39 -7.77
CA LEU A 187 -7.86 -11.83 -8.55
C LEU A 187 -8.26 -11.60 -10.02
N GLU A 188 -9.24 -12.35 -10.52
CA GLU A 188 -9.66 -12.31 -11.94
C GLU A 188 -10.88 -11.43 -12.20
N ASN A 189 -11.68 -11.11 -11.18
CA ASN A 189 -12.95 -10.41 -11.39
C ASN A 189 -12.76 -8.90 -11.56
N ARG A 190 -12.60 -8.46 -12.82
CA ARG A 190 -12.48 -7.06 -13.24
C ARG A 190 -13.63 -6.16 -12.75
N ARG A 191 -14.82 -6.70 -12.45
CA ARG A 191 -15.99 -5.93 -11.99
C ARG A 191 -15.87 -5.39 -10.55
N CYS A 192 -15.00 -5.97 -9.75
CA CYS A 192 -14.74 -5.50 -8.38
C CYS A 192 -13.66 -4.40 -8.24
N PHE A 193 -13.11 -3.91 -9.34
CA PHE A 193 -12.14 -2.82 -9.32
C PHE A 193 -12.67 -1.54 -8.66
N LEU A 194 -13.96 -1.30 -8.75
CA LEU A 194 -14.59 -0.08 -8.22
C LEU A 194 -14.92 -0.14 -6.70
N CYS A 195 -14.79 -1.30 -6.07
CA CYS A 195 -15.10 -1.47 -4.65
C CYS A 195 -13.89 -1.29 -3.72
N GLY A 196 -12.85 -0.59 -4.14
CA GLY A 196 -11.77 -0.06 -3.29
C GLY A 196 -10.75 -1.05 -2.72
N ALA A 197 -11.05 -2.35 -2.62
CA ALA A 197 -10.21 -3.32 -1.89
C ALA A 197 -9.17 -4.07 -2.76
N LYS A 198 -9.10 -3.84 -4.07
CA LYS A 198 -8.40 -4.74 -4.99
C LYS A 198 -7.21 -4.16 -5.73
N LEU A 199 -7.08 -2.85 -5.83
CA LEU A 199 -5.94 -2.21 -6.50
C LEU A 199 -4.64 -2.46 -5.73
N GLY A 200 -4.68 -2.41 -4.41
CA GLY A 200 -3.51 -2.70 -3.57
C GLY A 200 -2.96 -4.11 -3.77
N LEU A 201 -3.83 -5.15 -3.88
CA LEU A 201 -3.38 -6.51 -4.17
C LEU A 201 -2.87 -6.67 -5.62
N LEU A 202 -3.44 -5.92 -6.57
CA LEU A 202 -2.94 -5.89 -7.93
C LEU A 202 -1.54 -5.26 -7.99
N LEU A 203 -1.33 -4.17 -7.26
CA LEU A 203 0.01 -3.56 -7.07
C LEU A 203 0.99 -4.57 -6.45
N CYS A 204 0.59 -5.27 -5.39
CA CYS A 204 1.43 -6.31 -4.78
C CYS A 204 1.83 -7.39 -5.78
N ARG A 205 0.91 -7.85 -6.63
CA ARG A 205 1.20 -8.83 -7.68
C ARG A 205 2.17 -8.29 -8.71
N GLU A 206 1.98 -7.05 -9.11
CA GLU A 206 2.85 -6.41 -10.10
C GLU A 206 4.26 -6.18 -9.54
N CYS A 207 4.41 -5.71 -8.30
CA CYS A 207 5.70 -5.65 -7.63
C CYS A 207 6.39 -7.02 -7.60
N CYS A 208 5.67 -8.07 -7.19
CA CYS A 208 6.21 -9.42 -7.18
C CYS A 208 6.62 -9.89 -8.59
N ARG A 209 5.78 -9.68 -9.60
CA ARG A 209 6.07 -10.06 -10.99
C ARG A 209 7.35 -9.38 -11.51
N ARG A 210 7.49 -8.09 -11.25
CA ARG A 210 8.66 -7.29 -11.64
C ARG A 210 9.95 -7.79 -10.99
N MET A 211 9.88 -8.21 -9.73
CA MET A 211 11.03 -8.76 -8.99
C MET A 211 11.25 -10.27 -9.21
N GLY A 212 10.39 -10.95 -9.98
CA GLY A 212 10.45 -12.42 -10.13
C GLY A 212 10.04 -13.17 -8.85
N TRP A 213 9.24 -12.55 -7.98
CA TRP A 213 8.71 -13.14 -6.77
C TRP A 213 7.30 -13.70 -6.99
N GLY A 214 6.88 -14.63 -6.11
CA GLY A 214 5.52 -15.16 -6.12
C GLY A 214 4.67 -14.55 -5.01
N LEU A 215 3.38 -14.31 -5.26
CA LEU A 215 2.41 -13.87 -4.25
C LEU A 215 1.20 -14.80 -4.23
N ARG A 216 0.84 -15.29 -3.04
CA ARG A 216 -0.39 -16.04 -2.77
C ARG A 216 -1.09 -15.41 -1.58
N VAL A 217 -2.41 -15.20 -1.71
CA VAL A 217 -3.26 -14.70 -0.62
C VAL A 217 -4.32 -15.75 -0.35
N GLU A 218 -4.45 -16.17 0.91
CA GLU A 218 -5.35 -17.24 1.33
C GLU A 218 -5.89 -16.98 2.74
N ARG A 219 -6.89 -17.73 3.15
CA ARG A 219 -7.41 -17.68 4.52
C ARG A 219 -6.36 -18.18 5.49
N ALA A 220 -6.22 -17.49 6.61
CA ALA A 220 -5.40 -17.98 7.71
C ALA A 220 -5.99 -19.26 8.30
N PRO A 221 -5.16 -20.15 8.89
CA PRO A 221 -5.63 -21.43 9.43
C PRO A 221 -6.72 -21.31 10.48
N GLU A 222 -6.65 -20.31 11.35
CA GLU A 222 -7.64 -20.10 12.42
C GLU A 222 -8.67 -19.05 12.02
N LYS A 223 -8.26 -17.82 11.81
CA LYS A 223 -9.11 -16.68 11.45
C LYS A 223 -8.26 -15.63 10.75
N GLY A 224 -8.86 -14.91 9.78
CA GLY A 224 -8.20 -13.82 9.09
C GLY A 224 -7.61 -14.22 7.74
N THR A 225 -6.56 -13.52 7.31
CA THR A 225 -5.91 -13.70 6.02
C THR A 225 -4.42 -13.92 6.19
N GLN A 226 -3.83 -14.71 5.30
CA GLN A 226 -2.39 -14.75 5.14
C GLN A 226 -1.99 -14.42 3.70
N ALA A 227 -1.08 -13.47 3.55
CA ALA A 227 -0.42 -13.16 2.30
C ALA A 227 1.00 -13.73 2.33
N VAL A 228 1.29 -14.64 1.40
CA VAL A 228 2.56 -15.38 1.33
C VAL A 228 3.33 -14.95 0.10
N VAL A 229 4.50 -14.35 0.31
CA VAL A 229 5.45 -13.97 -0.74
C VAL A 229 6.58 -14.99 -0.77
N THR A 230 6.78 -15.60 -1.94
CA THR A 230 7.87 -16.55 -2.19
C THR A 230 8.98 -15.84 -2.95
N ILE A 231 10.19 -15.84 -2.40
CA ILE A 231 11.34 -15.08 -2.89
C ILE A 231 12.46 -16.05 -3.23
N PRO A 232 12.87 -16.16 -4.49
CA PRO A 232 13.93 -17.09 -4.89
C PRO A 232 15.25 -16.79 -4.16
N LEU A 233 15.99 -17.83 -3.79
CA LEU A 233 17.36 -17.69 -3.30
C LEU A 233 18.27 -17.29 -4.46
N CYS A 234 19.07 -16.27 -4.27
CA CYS A 234 20.08 -15.83 -5.24
C CYS A 234 21.46 -16.38 -4.80
N ALA A 235 21.63 -17.70 -4.85
CA ALA A 235 22.82 -18.38 -4.34
C ALA A 235 24.13 -17.90 -4.97
N ASP A 236 24.11 -17.46 -6.25
CA ASP A 236 25.35 -17.21 -7.03
C ASP A 236 25.57 -15.73 -7.41
N ARG A 237 24.71 -14.81 -6.99
CA ARG A 237 24.74 -13.41 -7.49
C ARG A 237 25.03 -12.33 -6.46
N ILE A 238 25.21 -12.67 -5.20
CA ILE A 238 25.54 -11.69 -4.15
C ILE A 238 27.00 -11.92 -3.74
N PRO A 239 27.97 -11.18 -4.29
CA PRO A 239 29.33 -11.20 -3.77
C PRO A 239 29.31 -10.76 -2.31
N GLU A 240 30.00 -11.47 -1.44
CA GLU A 240 30.14 -11.12 -0.01
C GLU A 240 30.71 -9.70 0.20
N ALA A 241 31.41 -9.17 -0.80
CA ALA A 241 32.05 -7.87 -0.77
C ALA A 241 31.20 -6.68 -1.22
N THR A 242 30.01 -6.90 -1.78
CA THR A 242 29.15 -5.80 -2.25
C THR A 242 28.06 -5.45 -1.23
N VAL A 243 28.43 -5.38 0.03
CA VAL A 243 27.75 -4.48 0.96
C VAL A 243 28.39 -3.10 0.77
N GLU A 244 28.21 -2.54 -0.40
CA GLU A 244 28.15 -1.10 -0.43
C GLU A 244 26.89 -0.74 0.36
N LEU A 245 27.16 -0.42 1.62
CA LEU A 245 26.39 0.59 2.28
C LEU A 245 26.28 1.73 1.26
N HIS A 246 25.19 1.77 0.50
CA HIS A 246 24.65 3.05 0.09
C HIS A 246 24.29 3.69 1.44
N THR A 247 25.30 4.25 2.10
CA THR A 247 25.17 5.37 3.01
C THR A 247 24.65 6.50 2.10
N GLU A 248 23.39 6.33 1.62
CA GLU A 248 22.61 7.45 1.19
C GLU A 248 22.73 8.43 2.35
N ASN A 249 23.23 9.62 2.03
CA ASN A 249 23.37 10.71 2.97
C ASN A 249 22.15 10.71 3.88
N GLY A 250 22.33 10.85 5.22
CA GLY A 250 21.25 10.71 6.19
C GLY A 250 19.98 11.53 5.89
N THR A 251 20.06 12.52 4.99
CA THR A 251 18.95 13.25 4.38
C THR A 251 18.09 12.40 3.45
N ALA A 252 18.67 11.53 2.60
CA ALA A 252 17.89 10.66 1.69
C ALA A 252 17.17 9.56 2.48
N GLN A 253 17.82 8.99 3.49
CA GLN A 253 17.22 7.98 4.37
C GLN A 253 16.09 8.57 5.23
N ALA A 254 16.25 9.80 5.75
CA ALA A 254 15.20 10.51 6.48
C ALA A 254 14.02 10.86 5.56
N GLN A 255 14.29 11.24 4.30
CA GLN A 255 13.26 11.56 3.32
C GLN A 255 12.47 10.31 2.91
N GLN A 256 13.14 9.16 2.76
CA GLN A 256 12.51 7.87 2.49
C GLN A 256 11.64 7.39 3.65
N GLN A 257 12.14 7.46 4.89
CA GLN A 257 11.36 7.16 6.08
C GLN A 257 10.12 8.05 6.22
N TYR A 258 10.25 9.33 5.86
CA TYR A 258 9.13 10.25 5.84
C TYR A 258 8.08 9.88 4.77
N GLN A 259 8.52 9.44 3.58
CA GLN A 259 7.63 8.97 2.52
C GLN A 259 6.88 7.70 2.95
N LEU A 260 7.57 6.69 3.49
CA LEU A 260 6.99 5.47 4.01
C LEU A 260 5.94 5.75 5.10
N ARG A 261 6.28 6.63 6.04
CA ARG A 261 5.35 7.06 7.09
C ARG A 261 4.10 7.72 6.51
N ASN A 262 4.27 8.64 5.56
CA ASN A 262 3.14 9.33 4.94
C ASN A 262 2.26 8.37 4.15
N MET A 263 2.83 7.39 3.47
CA MET A 263 2.07 6.34 2.78
C MET A 263 1.25 5.53 3.79
N LEU A 264 1.85 5.04 4.88
CA LEU A 264 1.15 4.32 5.94
C LEU A 264 0.04 5.15 6.58
N VAL A 265 0.31 6.40 6.93
CA VAL A 265 -0.69 7.32 7.50
C VAL A 265 -1.84 7.56 6.52
N ARG A 266 -1.57 7.72 5.23
CA ARG A 266 -2.61 7.83 4.19
C ARG A 266 -3.45 6.56 4.11
N GLU A 267 -2.80 5.40 4.04
CA GLU A 267 -3.45 4.10 3.99
C GLU A 267 -4.40 3.89 5.18
N LEU A 268 -4.02 4.35 6.36
CA LEU A 268 -4.76 4.13 7.60
C LEU A 268 -5.81 5.20 7.89
N ARG A 269 -5.66 6.44 7.38
CA ARG A 269 -6.71 7.48 7.46
C ARG A 269 -7.99 7.11 6.71
N THR A 270 -7.96 6.14 5.81
CA THR A 270 -9.13 5.64 5.08
C THR A 270 -9.97 4.65 5.88
N MET A 271 -9.57 4.33 7.12
CA MET A 271 -10.37 3.45 7.97
C MET A 271 -11.62 4.17 8.41
N PRO A 272 -12.83 3.57 8.21
CA PRO A 272 -14.03 4.08 8.85
C PRO A 272 -13.82 4.10 10.37
N GLU A 273 -14.29 5.14 11.04
CA GLU A 273 -14.45 5.07 12.49
C GLU A 273 -15.22 3.79 12.80
N ARG A 274 -14.62 2.91 13.62
CA ARG A 274 -15.09 1.57 13.90
C ARG A 274 -16.45 1.63 14.57
N GLY A 275 -17.53 1.48 13.82
CA GLY A 275 -18.89 1.61 14.33
C GLY A 275 -19.88 0.60 13.81
N ASP A 276 -19.66 -0.07 12.69
CA ASP A 276 -20.67 -1.00 12.20
C ASP A 276 -20.04 -2.16 11.39
N PRO A 277 -20.23 -3.43 11.79
CA PRO A 277 -19.75 -4.58 11.04
C PRO A 277 -20.52 -4.82 9.73
N ASP A 278 -21.61 -4.09 9.47
CA ASP A 278 -22.47 -4.27 8.30
C ASP A 278 -22.13 -3.35 7.11
N ASP A 279 -21.13 -2.46 7.23
CA ASP A 279 -20.67 -1.55 6.16
C ASP A 279 -19.46 -2.08 5.35
N LEU A 280 -19.20 -3.40 5.38
CA LEU A 280 -18.14 -4.06 4.61
C LEU A 280 -18.64 -4.73 3.34
#